data_35fbda3bd3fbda2a41e913aef2b7ff73
#
_entry.id   35fbda3bd3fbda2a41e913aef2b7ff73
#
_cell.length_a   1.000
_cell.length_b   1.000
_cell.length_c   1.000
_cell.angle_alpha   90.00
_cell.angle_beta   90.00
_cell.angle_gamma   90.00
#
_symmetry.space_group_name_H-M   'P 1'
#
loop_
_entity.id
_entity.type
_entity.pdbx_description
1 polymer ?
#
loop_
_entity_poly.entity_id
_entity_poly.type
_entity_poly.pdbx_seq_one_letter_code
_entity_poly.pdbx_strand_id
1 'polypeptide(L)'
;MCKKGDKTLIANYRPISLLPVFSKIFEKVIYKRLYYHLTSNNILVKEQFGFRCNNSTETAIYTLINNILSSLNDKTLVGGLFCDLKRAFDCKL
;
A
#
# COMPACT_ATOMS: atom_id res chain seq x y z
N MET A 1 -13.25 -5.57 -9.53
CA MET A 1 -13.14 -6.41 -8.32
C MET A 1 -14.20 -6.03 -7.30
N CYS A 2 -14.89 -7.02 -6.76
CA CYS A 2 -15.92 -6.80 -5.75
C CYS A 2 -15.28 -6.78 -4.34
N LYS A 3 -15.62 -5.76 -3.54
CA LYS A 3 -15.33 -5.75 -2.11
C LYS A 3 -16.32 -6.69 -1.40
N LYS A 4 -16.05 -7.02 -0.13
CA LYS A 4 -17.05 -7.73 0.69
C LYS A 4 -18.35 -6.92 0.76
N GLY A 5 -19.48 -7.59 0.58
CA GLY A 5 -20.81 -6.98 0.67
C GLY A 5 -21.72 -7.38 -0.46
N ASP A 6 -22.79 -6.61 -0.65
CA ASP A 6 -23.80 -6.87 -1.68
C ASP A 6 -23.19 -6.64 -3.08
N LYS A 7 -23.27 -7.67 -3.92
CA LYS A 7 -22.77 -7.63 -5.29
C LYS A 7 -23.59 -6.73 -6.23
N THR A 8 -24.79 -6.33 -5.82
CA THR A 8 -25.66 -5.45 -6.61
C THR A 8 -25.31 -3.97 -6.43
N LEU A 9 -24.55 -3.60 -5.40
CA LEU A 9 -24.17 -2.23 -5.12
C LEU A 9 -22.87 -1.87 -5.85
N ILE A 10 -22.93 -0.86 -6.71
CA ILE A 10 -21.77 -0.35 -7.45
C ILE A 10 -20.65 0.11 -6.50
N ALA A 11 -21.03 0.70 -5.35
CA ALA A 11 -20.07 1.16 -4.35
C ALA A 11 -19.19 0.04 -3.76
N ASN A 12 -19.60 -1.23 -3.86
CA ASN A 12 -18.83 -2.38 -3.41
C ASN A 12 -17.81 -2.87 -4.43
N TYR A 13 -17.74 -2.26 -5.61
CA TYR A 13 -16.78 -2.60 -6.65
C TYR A 13 -15.63 -1.60 -6.70
N ARG A 14 -14.45 -2.10 -7.03
CA ARG A 14 -13.29 -1.27 -7.31
C ARG A 14 -13.12 -1.19 -8.83
N PRO A 15 -12.98 0.02 -9.40
CA PRO A 15 -12.71 0.15 -10.83
C PRO A 15 -11.33 -0.43 -11.16
N ILE A 16 -11.25 -1.08 -12.32
CA ILE A 16 -10.00 -1.57 -12.90
C ILE A 16 -9.83 -0.90 -14.25
N SER A 17 -8.71 -0.20 -14.43
CA SER A 17 -8.37 0.41 -15.70
C SER A 17 -7.72 -0.62 -16.63
N LEU A 18 -8.30 -0.79 -17.83
CA LEU A 18 -7.71 -1.58 -18.89
C LEU A 18 -6.91 -0.67 -19.80
N LEU A 19 -5.60 -0.84 -19.81
CA LEU A 19 -4.69 0.01 -20.57
C LEU A 19 -4.21 -0.70 -21.84
N PRO A 20 -3.98 0.06 -22.97
CA PRO A 20 -3.30 -0.46 -24.14
C PRO A 20 -1.89 -0.96 -23.80
N VAL A 21 -1.38 -1.91 -24.61
CA VAL A 21 -0.05 -2.49 -24.40
C VAL A 21 1.05 -1.42 -24.35
N PHE A 22 0.99 -0.42 -25.21
CA PHE A 22 1.97 0.68 -25.21
C PHE A 22 1.97 1.47 -23.91
N SER A 23 0.79 1.77 -23.36
CA SER A 23 0.68 2.45 -22.07
C SER A 23 1.29 1.63 -20.94
N LYS A 24 1.09 0.32 -20.95
CA LYS A 24 1.70 -0.59 -19.97
C LYS A 24 3.22 -0.59 -20.04
N ILE A 25 3.79 -0.52 -21.25
CA ILE A 25 5.24 -0.45 -21.44
C ILE A 25 5.78 0.89 -20.90
N PHE A 26 5.13 2.00 -21.24
CA PHE A 26 5.48 3.32 -20.74
C PHE A 26 5.43 3.38 -19.20
N GLU A 27 4.36 2.87 -18.59
CA GLU A 27 4.23 2.82 -17.15
C GLU A 27 5.36 2.01 -16.50
N LYS A 28 5.73 0.88 -17.10
CA LYS A 28 6.84 0.07 -16.63
C LYS A 28 8.17 0.81 -16.64
N VAL A 29 8.46 1.55 -17.70
CA VAL A 29 9.69 2.34 -17.82
C VAL A 29 9.71 3.47 -16.81
N ILE A 30 8.61 4.21 -16.68
CA ILE A 30 8.47 5.29 -15.70
C ILE A 30 8.59 4.73 -14.28
N TYR A 31 7.94 3.62 -13.99
CA TYR A 31 8.04 2.95 -12.69
C TYR A 31 9.48 2.59 -12.34
N LYS A 32 10.20 1.97 -13.27
CA LYS A 32 11.61 1.58 -13.02
C LYS A 32 12.49 2.78 -12.72
N ARG A 33 12.37 3.85 -13.50
CA ARG A 33 13.16 5.06 -13.30
C ARG A 33 12.81 5.77 -12.01
N LEU A 34 11.53 5.91 -11.72
CA LEU A 34 11.06 6.55 -10.50
C LEU A 34 11.47 5.74 -9.27
N TYR A 35 11.27 4.43 -9.30
CA TYR A 35 11.64 3.54 -8.21
C TYR A 35 13.15 3.57 -7.94
N TYR A 36 13.96 3.55 -9.00
CA TYR A 36 15.40 3.67 -8.86
C TYR A 36 15.79 5.00 -8.21
N HIS A 37 15.19 6.10 -8.64
CA HIS A 37 15.43 7.42 -8.06
C HIS A 37 15.07 7.47 -6.57
N LEU A 38 13.89 6.97 -6.22
CA LEU A 38 13.40 6.97 -4.84
C LEU A 38 14.25 6.10 -3.92
N THR A 39 14.68 4.94 -4.40
CA THR A 39 15.51 4.03 -3.61
C THR A 39 16.96 4.51 -3.49
N SER A 40 17.54 5.07 -4.56
CA SER A 40 18.91 5.59 -4.55
C SER A 40 19.09 6.79 -3.63
N ASN A 41 18.06 7.60 -3.48
CA ASN A 41 18.09 8.80 -2.62
C ASN A 41 17.46 8.57 -1.23
N ASN A 42 17.13 7.31 -0.90
CA ASN A 42 16.51 6.93 0.39
C ASN A 42 15.26 7.76 0.73
N ILE A 43 14.45 8.07 -0.30
CA ILE A 43 13.21 8.85 -0.13
C ILE A 43 12.10 8.00 0.49
N LEU A 44 12.05 6.70 0.14
CA LEU A 44 11.06 5.78 0.70
C LEU A 44 11.42 5.40 2.13
N VAL A 45 10.45 5.52 3.02
CA VAL A 45 10.63 5.12 4.42
C VAL A 45 10.62 3.60 4.56
N LYS A 46 11.34 3.09 5.54
CA LYS A 46 11.42 1.65 5.80
C LYS A 46 10.10 1.02 6.24
N GLU A 47 9.21 1.82 6.78
CA GLU A 47 7.89 1.41 7.25
C GLU A 47 6.87 1.23 6.12
N GLN A 48 7.22 1.60 4.90
CA GLN A 48 6.36 1.37 3.73
C GLN A 48 6.53 -0.06 3.23
N PHE A 49 5.49 -0.87 3.32
CA PHE A 49 5.47 -2.27 2.86
C PHE A 49 4.73 -2.46 1.54
N GLY A 50 3.75 -1.59 1.26
CA GLY A 50 3.01 -1.64 0.01
C GLY A 50 3.80 -1.09 -1.17
N PHE A 51 3.61 -1.68 -2.34
CA PHE A 51 4.22 -1.26 -3.61
C PHE A 51 5.76 -1.25 -3.62
N ARG A 52 6.39 -2.02 -2.75
CA ARG A 52 7.85 -2.15 -2.70
C ARG A 52 8.29 -3.58 -3.00
N CYS A 53 9.42 -3.70 -3.68
CA CYS A 53 10.06 -4.99 -3.91
C CYS A 53 10.50 -5.63 -2.58
N ASN A 54 10.40 -6.95 -2.52
CA ASN A 54 10.81 -7.76 -1.37
C ASN A 54 10.01 -7.50 -0.08
N ASN A 55 8.89 -6.80 -0.17
CA ASN A 55 7.97 -6.60 0.94
C ASN A 55 6.62 -7.25 0.64
N SER A 56 6.00 -7.78 1.67
CA SER A 56 4.70 -8.45 1.59
C SER A 56 3.83 -8.06 2.78
N THR A 57 2.57 -8.46 2.71
CA THR A 57 1.64 -8.35 3.84
C THR A 57 2.15 -9.10 5.06
N GLU A 58 2.75 -10.26 4.86
CA GLU A 58 3.34 -11.06 5.95
C GLU A 58 4.46 -10.30 6.66
N THR A 59 5.34 -9.65 5.90
CA THR A 59 6.42 -8.84 6.46
C THR A 59 5.88 -7.67 7.28
N ALA A 60 4.82 -7.01 6.79
CA ALA A 60 4.17 -5.92 7.50
C ALA A 60 3.57 -6.38 8.82
N ILE A 61 2.83 -7.49 8.81
CA ILE A 61 2.22 -8.08 10.01
C ILE A 61 3.28 -8.51 11.00
N TYR A 62 4.33 -9.16 10.54
CA TYR A 62 5.45 -9.59 11.39
C TYR A 62 6.09 -8.42 12.12
N THR A 63 6.38 -7.35 11.39
CA THR A 63 6.97 -6.14 11.98
C THR A 63 6.05 -5.49 13.00
N LEU A 64 4.75 -5.40 12.71
CA LEU A 64 3.75 -4.85 13.61
C LEU A 64 3.66 -5.66 14.90
N ILE A 65 3.57 -6.98 14.79
CA ILE A 65 3.47 -7.88 15.95
C ILE A 65 4.73 -7.80 16.80
N ASN A 66 5.91 -7.76 16.19
CA ASN A 66 7.17 -7.62 16.93
C ASN A 66 7.23 -6.31 17.72
N ASN A 67 6.79 -5.21 17.12
CA ASN A 67 6.74 -3.92 17.80
C ASN A 67 5.78 -3.94 19.00
N ILE A 68 4.62 -4.57 18.84
CA ILE A 68 3.63 -4.72 19.92
C ILE A 68 4.19 -5.57 21.05
N LEU A 69 4.76 -6.72 20.76
CA LEU A 69 5.35 -7.63 21.74
C LEU A 69 6.51 -6.99 22.50
N SER A 70 7.38 -6.27 21.80
CA SER A 70 8.48 -5.54 22.42
C SER A 70 7.98 -4.48 23.40
N SER A 71 6.95 -3.74 23.02
CA SER A 71 6.33 -2.73 23.89
C SER A 71 5.66 -3.34 25.11
N LEU A 72 5.00 -4.50 24.96
CA LEU A 72 4.41 -5.22 26.08
C LEU A 72 5.46 -5.74 27.05
N ASN A 73 6.60 -6.24 26.55
CA ASN A 73 7.72 -6.66 27.36
C ASN A 73 8.32 -5.51 28.16
N ASP A 74 8.36 -4.31 27.57
CA ASP A 74 8.82 -3.10 28.25
C ASP A 74 7.75 -2.47 29.16
N LYS A 75 6.60 -3.12 29.29
CA LYS A 75 5.45 -2.65 30.08
C LYS A 75 4.93 -1.26 29.66
N THR A 76 5.06 -0.93 28.37
CA THR A 76 4.53 0.30 27.81
C THR A 76 3.13 0.08 27.26
N LEU A 77 2.35 1.16 27.17
CA LEU A 77 1.03 1.14 26.55
C LEU A 77 1.18 1.22 25.02
N VAL A 78 0.35 0.44 24.33
CA VAL A 78 0.31 0.43 22.87
C VAL A 78 -1.05 0.91 22.40
N GLY A 79 -1.05 1.93 21.57
CA GLY A 79 -2.23 2.41 20.85
C GLY A 79 -2.06 2.25 19.35
N GLY A 80 -3.14 2.05 18.63
CA GLY A 80 -3.12 1.94 17.18
C GLY A 80 -4.13 2.87 16.52
N LEU A 81 -3.74 3.47 15.41
CA LEU A 81 -4.61 4.26 14.56
C LEU A 81 -4.53 3.74 13.14
N PHE A 82 -5.68 3.34 12.58
CA PHE A 82 -5.79 2.88 11.21
C PHE A 82 -6.37 3.97 10.34
N CYS A 83 -5.60 4.40 9.33
CA CYS A 83 -6.02 5.42 8.39
C CYS A 83 -6.19 4.83 7.00
N ASP A 84 -7.29 5.15 6.35
CA ASP A 84 -7.55 4.76 4.98
C ASP A 84 -8.21 5.90 4.21
N LEU A 85 -7.76 6.13 2.98
CA LEU A 85 -8.30 7.18 2.12
C LEU A 85 -9.33 6.57 1.18
N LYS A 86 -10.56 7.03 1.31
CA LYS A 86 -11.64 6.65 0.39
C LYS A 86 -11.45 7.39 -0.94
N ARG A 87 -11.33 6.64 -2.04
CA ARG A 87 -11.16 7.18 -3.39
C ARG A 87 -9.99 8.16 -3.50
N ALA A 88 -8.81 7.74 -3.02
CA ALA A 88 -7.63 8.62 -2.95
C ALA A 88 -7.26 9.28 -4.29
N PHE A 89 -7.40 8.57 -5.41
CA PHE A 89 -7.10 9.09 -6.75
C PHE A 89 -8.31 9.69 -7.48
N ASP A 90 -9.51 9.37 -7.07
CA ASP A 90 -10.76 9.79 -7.73
C ASP A 90 -11.43 10.98 -7.02
N CYS A 91 -10.93 11.39 -5.87
CA CYS A 91 -11.41 12.57 -5.15
C CYS A 91 -10.93 13.84 -5.84
N LYS A 92 -11.89 14.65 -6.24
CA LYS A 92 -11.59 16.04 -6.65
C LYS A 92 -11.40 16.89 -5.38
N LEU A 93 -10.29 17.53 -5.34
CA LEU A 93 -10.00 18.55 -4.32
C LEU A 93 -10.75 19.85 -4.62
#